data_cb47114ecc386b42271d0c3ffe7f503b
#
_entry.id   cb47114ecc386b42271d0c3ffe7f503b
#
_cell.length_a   1.000
_cell.length_b   1.000
_cell.length_c   1.000
_cell.angle_alpha   90.00
_cell.angle_beta   90.00
_cell.angle_gamma   90.00
#
_symmetry.space_group_name_H-M   'P 1'
#
loop_
_entity.id
_entity.type
_entity.pdbx_description
1 polymer ?
#
loop_
_entity_poly.entity_id
_entity_poly.type
_entity_poly.pdbx_seq_one_letter_code
_entity_poly.pdbx_strand_id
1 'polypeptide(L)'
;MTETQKEHYFDWASTSPTDKEIVEEAFSRTLAAWGNPSSIHAAGKEAKALLDEARLRCAKVLSVPEETIYFTSGGTESDHIPLLSVLNKPGKGTVLFSSIEHPAVQEMASELKKCGWNAVAIPSNSEGIVTAQAVKNLLTADTAMVFVMAVNNETGAIQPIREIAAAITEFAGNKRRPKLHVDCVQAAGKIPLNLCDMGIDSAAFSAHKICGPRGIGILYMKDKTEPFLRGGGQEKGIRSGTENVYGALSFAKALEKHYITPSSKAFCRYELQKKLALDFCEKIAAIKGATLIPQIRLEKSENYSPWVVQASFKNIPGQVMLRALYSEG
;
A
#
# COMPACT_ATOMS: atom_id res chain seq x y z
N MET A 1 -9.83 25.76 -6.42
CA MET A 1 -9.05 25.34 -7.59
C MET A 1 -9.83 25.70 -8.85
N THR A 2 -9.21 26.43 -9.78
CA THR A 2 -9.76 26.65 -11.12
C THR A 2 -9.74 25.34 -11.93
N GLU A 3 -10.47 25.25 -13.04
CA GLU A 3 -10.40 24.06 -13.91
C GLU A 3 -8.98 23.79 -14.41
N THR A 4 -8.27 24.85 -14.83
CA THR A 4 -6.85 24.77 -15.24
C THR A 4 -5.94 24.17 -14.16
N GLN A 5 -6.13 24.57 -12.89
CA GLN A 5 -5.37 23.99 -11.77
C GLN A 5 -5.67 22.52 -11.51
N LYS A 6 -6.87 22.02 -11.88
CA LYS A 6 -7.20 20.60 -11.81
C LYS A 6 -6.52 19.80 -12.93
N GLU A 7 -6.37 20.37 -14.11
CA GLU A 7 -5.69 19.76 -15.26
C GLU A 7 -4.19 19.58 -15.01
N HIS A 8 -3.57 20.47 -14.21
CA HIS A 8 -2.14 20.44 -13.85
C HIS A 8 -1.86 19.80 -12.48
N TYR A 9 -2.79 18.99 -11.94
CA TYR A 9 -2.56 18.28 -10.68
C TYR A 9 -1.69 17.04 -10.91
N PHE A 10 -0.44 17.09 -10.46
CA PHE A 10 0.55 16.00 -10.59
C PHE A 10 0.86 15.27 -9.28
N ASP A 11 0.29 15.67 -8.14
CA ASP A 11 0.55 15.07 -6.83
C ASP A 11 -0.31 13.80 -6.57
N TRP A 12 -0.41 12.94 -7.58
CA TRP A 12 -1.17 11.68 -7.52
C TRP A 12 -0.58 10.66 -6.54
N ALA A 13 0.71 10.78 -6.23
CA ALA A 13 1.34 9.93 -5.22
C ALA A 13 0.83 10.25 -3.80
N SER A 14 0.48 11.52 -3.52
CA SER A 14 -0.16 11.94 -2.27
C SER A 14 -1.62 11.46 -2.19
N THR A 15 -2.42 11.77 -3.21
CA THR A 15 -3.82 11.32 -3.35
C THR A 15 -4.28 11.46 -4.80
N SER A 16 -4.97 10.47 -5.31
CA SER A 16 -5.58 10.58 -6.65
C SER A 16 -6.94 11.28 -6.58
N PRO A 17 -7.35 12.01 -7.65
CA PRO A 17 -8.72 12.49 -7.80
C PRO A 17 -9.70 11.32 -7.70
N THR A 18 -10.74 11.49 -6.89
CA THR A 18 -11.77 10.46 -6.75
C THR A 18 -12.60 10.35 -8.04
N ASP A 19 -12.75 9.13 -8.54
CA ASP A 19 -13.57 8.87 -9.72
C ASP A 19 -15.05 8.98 -9.37
N LYS A 20 -15.74 9.92 -10.03
CA LYS A 20 -17.15 10.23 -9.78
C LYS A 20 -18.06 9.03 -9.97
N GLU A 21 -17.86 8.25 -11.04
CA GLU A 21 -18.65 7.06 -11.35
C GLU A 21 -18.56 6.00 -10.24
N ILE A 22 -17.36 5.84 -9.66
CA ILE A 22 -17.11 4.88 -8.56
C ILE A 22 -17.93 5.25 -7.33
N VAL A 23 -17.88 6.53 -6.94
CA VAL A 23 -18.50 6.97 -5.68
C VAL A 23 -20.02 7.16 -5.80
N GLU A 24 -20.55 7.60 -6.95
CA GLU A 24 -21.98 7.77 -7.15
C GLU A 24 -22.74 6.45 -7.12
N GLU A 25 -22.22 5.40 -7.77
CA GLU A 25 -22.84 4.06 -7.71
C GLU A 25 -22.87 3.53 -6.28
N ALA A 26 -21.71 3.56 -5.59
CA ALA A 26 -21.63 3.09 -4.21
C ALA A 26 -22.55 3.89 -3.27
N PHE A 27 -22.61 5.21 -3.45
CA PHE A 27 -23.49 6.10 -2.65
C PHE A 27 -24.96 5.76 -2.83
N SER A 28 -25.42 5.63 -4.08
CA SER A 28 -26.81 5.26 -4.37
C SER A 28 -27.22 3.94 -3.72
N ARG A 29 -26.35 2.92 -3.82
CA ARG A 29 -26.62 1.59 -3.25
C ARG A 29 -26.66 1.61 -1.72
N THR A 30 -25.78 2.36 -1.07
CA THR A 30 -25.71 2.43 0.39
C THR A 30 -26.82 3.30 0.99
N LEU A 31 -27.33 4.30 0.26
CA LEU A 31 -28.54 5.02 0.68
C LEU A 31 -29.76 4.09 0.77
N ALA A 32 -29.87 3.13 -0.14
CA ALA A 32 -30.96 2.14 -0.10
C ALA A 32 -30.77 1.10 1.02
N ALA A 33 -29.53 0.73 1.36
CA ALA A 33 -29.18 -0.26 2.37
C ALA A 33 -28.40 0.38 3.55
N TRP A 34 -29.05 1.27 4.27
CA TRP A 34 -28.50 2.13 5.31
C TRP A 34 -28.29 1.46 6.67
N GLY A 35 -28.69 0.20 6.83
CA GLY A 35 -28.64 -0.51 8.10
C GLY A 35 -27.21 -0.77 8.60
N ASN A 36 -27.09 -1.09 9.91
CA ASN A 36 -25.83 -1.55 10.47
C ASN A 36 -25.58 -3.01 10.06
N PRO A 37 -24.46 -3.36 9.39
CA PRO A 37 -24.16 -4.74 8.94
C PRO A 37 -24.13 -5.78 10.04
N SER A 38 -23.91 -5.37 11.30
CA SER A 38 -23.92 -6.26 12.47
C SER A 38 -25.32 -6.56 13.01
N SER A 39 -26.39 -5.88 12.51
CA SER A 39 -27.75 -6.08 12.98
C SER A 39 -28.43 -7.28 12.31
N ILE A 40 -29.24 -8.03 13.08
CA ILE A 40 -29.91 -9.26 12.63
C ILE A 40 -31.22 -9.01 11.85
N HIS A 41 -31.76 -7.79 11.91
CA HIS A 41 -33.00 -7.40 11.21
C HIS A 41 -32.74 -7.14 9.71
N ALA A 42 -33.83 -6.98 8.92
CA ALA A 42 -33.76 -6.88 7.46
C ALA A 42 -32.77 -5.79 6.95
N ALA A 43 -32.86 -4.56 7.46
CA ALA A 43 -32.00 -3.48 7.04
C ALA A 43 -30.50 -3.77 7.32
N GLY A 44 -30.17 -4.46 8.44
CA GLY A 44 -28.81 -4.88 8.72
C GLY A 44 -28.32 -5.95 7.76
N LYS A 45 -29.16 -6.92 7.42
CA LYS A 45 -28.84 -7.97 6.45
C LYS A 45 -28.58 -7.42 5.05
N GLU A 46 -29.35 -6.40 4.61
CA GLU A 46 -29.13 -5.72 3.33
C GLU A 46 -27.76 -5.04 3.30
N ALA A 47 -27.44 -4.25 4.33
CA ALA A 47 -26.12 -3.61 4.43
C ALA A 47 -24.98 -4.62 4.49
N LYS A 48 -25.17 -5.73 5.24
CA LYS A 48 -24.19 -6.82 5.28
C LYS A 48 -23.99 -7.46 3.93
N ALA A 49 -25.03 -7.70 3.16
CA ALA A 49 -24.92 -8.26 1.81
C ALA A 49 -24.07 -7.39 0.89
N LEU A 50 -24.19 -6.04 0.98
CA LEU A 50 -23.33 -5.13 0.23
C LEU A 50 -21.87 -5.20 0.69
N LEU A 51 -21.63 -5.31 1.99
CA LEU A 51 -20.27 -5.44 2.52
C LEU A 51 -19.61 -6.76 2.08
N ASP A 52 -20.36 -7.87 2.15
CA ASP A 52 -19.90 -9.19 1.71
C ASP A 52 -19.63 -9.20 0.20
N GLU A 53 -20.50 -8.59 -0.62
CA GLU A 53 -20.27 -8.38 -2.06
C GLU A 53 -18.96 -7.62 -2.32
N ALA A 54 -18.76 -6.50 -1.62
CA ALA A 54 -17.54 -5.70 -1.77
C ALA A 54 -16.29 -6.52 -1.44
N ARG A 55 -16.34 -7.33 -0.38
CA ARG A 55 -15.25 -8.20 0.03
C ARG A 55 -14.94 -9.26 -1.03
N LEU A 56 -15.96 -9.93 -1.53
CA LEU A 56 -15.83 -10.94 -2.59
C LEU A 56 -15.20 -10.34 -3.86
N ARG A 57 -15.65 -9.16 -4.27
CA ARG A 57 -15.10 -8.43 -5.44
C ARG A 57 -13.62 -8.08 -5.23
N CYS A 58 -13.25 -7.55 -4.07
CA CYS A 58 -11.85 -7.27 -3.74
C CYS A 58 -11.01 -8.55 -3.76
N ALA A 59 -11.47 -9.61 -3.13
CA ALA A 59 -10.78 -10.89 -3.08
C ALA A 59 -10.55 -11.48 -4.48
N LYS A 60 -11.57 -11.41 -5.35
CA LYS A 60 -11.48 -11.85 -6.74
C LYS A 60 -10.42 -11.08 -7.54
N VAL A 61 -10.39 -9.75 -7.41
CA VAL A 61 -9.39 -8.92 -8.10
C VAL A 61 -7.98 -9.22 -7.61
N LEU A 62 -7.82 -9.37 -6.30
CA LEU A 62 -6.53 -9.67 -5.66
C LEU A 62 -6.12 -11.14 -5.78
N SER A 63 -7.02 -12.01 -6.30
CA SER A 63 -6.83 -13.45 -6.46
C SER A 63 -6.54 -14.17 -5.13
N VAL A 64 -7.26 -13.79 -4.06
CA VAL A 64 -7.10 -14.34 -2.71
C VAL A 64 -8.46 -14.80 -2.14
N PRO A 65 -8.49 -15.68 -1.13
CA PRO A 65 -9.73 -16.05 -0.45
C PRO A 65 -10.39 -14.85 0.23
N GLU A 66 -11.73 -14.76 0.19
CA GLU A 66 -12.48 -13.63 0.76
C GLU A 66 -12.32 -13.47 2.28
N GLU A 67 -12.09 -14.56 2.97
CA GLU A 67 -11.86 -14.58 4.42
C GLU A 67 -10.54 -13.92 4.82
N THR A 68 -9.63 -13.67 3.87
CA THR A 68 -8.33 -13.03 4.10
C THR A 68 -8.37 -11.51 3.89
N ILE A 69 -9.52 -10.96 3.48
CA ILE A 69 -9.73 -9.53 3.25
C ILE A 69 -10.43 -8.89 4.44
N TYR A 70 -9.89 -7.80 4.94
CA TYR A 70 -10.42 -6.99 6.04
C TYR A 70 -10.46 -5.52 5.63
N PHE A 71 -11.62 -4.87 5.83
CA PHE A 71 -11.73 -3.43 5.59
C PHE A 71 -11.20 -2.62 6.77
N THR A 72 -10.45 -1.58 6.46
CA THR A 72 -9.81 -0.66 7.42
C THR A 72 -10.11 0.78 7.02
N SER A 73 -9.61 1.76 7.77
CA SER A 73 -9.75 3.19 7.43
C SER A 73 -8.74 3.68 6.38
N GLY A 74 -7.73 2.88 6.03
CA GLY A 74 -6.68 3.27 5.08
C GLY A 74 -5.42 2.42 5.22
N GLY A 75 -4.39 2.75 4.45
CA GLY A 75 -3.10 2.07 4.48
C GLY A 75 -2.47 2.04 5.89
N THR A 76 -2.43 3.19 6.55
CA THR A 76 -1.87 3.32 7.91
C THR A 76 -2.48 2.33 8.90
N GLU A 77 -3.81 2.21 8.97
CA GLU A 77 -4.47 1.24 9.86
C GLU A 77 -4.16 -0.20 9.41
N SER A 78 -4.10 -0.43 8.09
CA SER A 78 -3.75 -1.74 7.54
C SER A 78 -2.32 -2.18 7.87
N ASP A 79 -1.37 -1.25 7.94
CA ASP A 79 0.00 -1.51 8.39
C ASP A 79 0.06 -1.72 9.91
N HIS A 80 -0.70 -0.91 10.68
CA HIS A 80 -0.66 -0.95 12.13
C HIS A 80 -1.24 -2.24 12.73
N ILE A 81 -2.29 -2.82 12.14
CA ILE A 81 -2.92 -4.04 12.68
C ILE A 81 -1.91 -5.20 12.81
N PRO A 82 -1.18 -5.62 11.75
CA PRO A 82 -0.17 -6.66 11.89
C PRO A 82 1.02 -6.22 12.75
N LEU A 83 1.44 -4.96 12.68
CA LEU A 83 2.57 -4.45 13.44
C LEU A 83 2.29 -4.49 14.94
N LEU A 84 1.16 -3.97 15.37
CA LEU A 84 0.75 -3.98 16.78
C LEU A 84 0.41 -5.37 17.32
N SER A 85 0.08 -6.34 16.44
CA SER A 85 -0.23 -7.70 16.86
C SER A 85 0.94 -8.38 17.58
N VAL A 86 2.17 -7.92 17.37
CA VAL A 86 3.35 -8.44 18.07
C VAL A 86 3.27 -8.20 19.57
N LEU A 87 2.55 -7.17 20.02
CA LEU A 87 2.39 -6.85 21.44
C LEU A 87 1.59 -7.92 22.21
N ASN A 88 0.80 -8.73 21.52
CA ASN A 88 0.06 -9.86 22.11
C ASN A 88 0.93 -11.11 22.31
N LYS A 89 2.19 -11.11 21.85
CA LYS A 89 3.08 -12.25 22.04
C LYS A 89 3.60 -12.30 23.49
N PRO A 90 3.76 -13.50 24.08
CA PRO A 90 4.19 -13.64 25.46
C PRO A 90 5.64 -13.18 25.71
N GLY A 91 6.47 -13.14 24.66
CA GLY A 91 7.86 -12.68 24.74
C GLY A 91 8.10 -11.46 23.85
N LYS A 92 9.19 -10.76 24.10
CA LYS A 92 9.69 -9.70 23.22
C LYS A 92 10.60 -10.31 22.16
N GLY A 93 10.75 -9.62 21.04
CA GLY A 93 11.58 -10.06 19.93
C GLY A 93 11.94 -8.89 19.04
N THR A 94 12.32 -9.20 17.80
CA THR A 94 12.74 -8.22 16.80
C THR A 94 11.70 -8.04 15.71
N VAL A 95 11.42 -6.79 15.36
CA VAL A 95 10.71 -6.39 14.14
C VAL A 95 11.72 -5.72 13.22
N LEU A 96 11.83 -6.21 11.99
CA LEU A 96 12.63 -5.57 10.94
C LEU A 96 11.70 -4.75 10.05
N PHE A 97 12.13 -3.57 9.64
CA PHE A 97 11.37 -2.73 8.69
C PHE A 97 12.33 -2.04 7.73
N SER A 98 11.93 -1.82 6.48
CA SER A 98 12.80 -1.15 5.53
C SER A 98 13.02 0.33 5.93
N SER A 99 14.23 0.83 5.72
CA SER A 99 14.58 2.23 6.04
C SER A 99 13.81 3.25 5.17
N ILE A 100 13.14 2.79 4.14
CA ILE A 100 12.37 3.59 3.18
C ILE A 100 10.86 3.46 3.35
N GLU A 101 10.39 2.90 4.46
CA GLU A 101 8.95 2.78 4.75
C GLU A 101 8.27 4.15 4.87
N HIS A 102 6.95 4.13 4.64
CA HIS A 102 6.09 5.25 4.98
C HIS A 102 6.16 5.56 6.49
N PRO A 103 6.02 6.83 6.93
CA PRO A 103 6.01 7.19 8.36
C PRO A 103 5.06 6.35 9.22
N ALA A 104 3.95 5.85 8.67
CA ALA A 104 3.05 4.93 9.37
C ALA A 104 3.77 3.73 9.99
N VAL A 105 4.74 3.13 9.28
CA VAL A 105 5.53 2.00 9.77
C VAL A 105 6.69 2.48 10.64
N GLN A 106 7.42 3.52 10.21
CA GLN A 106 8.61 4.01 10.92
C GLN A 106 8.27 4.53 12.34
N GLU A 107 7.23 5.37 12.45
CA GLU A 107 6.81 5.95 13.72
C GLU A 107 6.28 4.85 14.66
N MET A 108 5.49 3.91 14.12
CA MET A 108 4.97 2.80 14.93
C MET A 108 6.07 1.83 15.36
N ALA A 109 7.10 1.60 14.54
CA ALA A 109 8.27 0.83 14.93
C ALA A 109 9.04 1.50 16.07
N SER A 110 9.10 2.84 16.09
CA SER A 110 9.64 3.60 17.21
C SER A 110 8.83 3.40 18.50
N GLU A 111 7.49 3.38 18.40
CA GLU A 111 6.63 3.11 19.56
C GLU A 111 6.81 1.69 20.10
N LEU A 112 7.02 0.70 19.23
CA LEU A 112 7.32 -0.68 19.65
C LEU A 112 8.59 -0.76 20.50
N LYS A 113 9.61 0.08 20.25
CA LYS A 113 10.81 0.15 21.09
C LYS A 113 10.47 0.57 22.52
N LYS A 114 9.57 1.54 22.68
CA LYS A 114 9.08 1.96 24.02
C LYS A 114 8.33 0.83 24.75
N CYS A 115 7.73 -0.09 23.98
CA CYS A 115 7.08 -1.29 24.51
C CYS A 115 8.07 -2.46 24.77
N GLY A 116 9.38 -2.25 24.62
CA GLY A 116 10.43 -3.24 24.89
C GLY A 116 10.70 -4.21 23.74
N TRP A 117 10.20 -3.93 22.52
CA TRP A 117 10.55 -4.66 21.31
C TRP A 117 11.81 -4.09 20.69
N ASN A 118 12.58 -4.93 20.02
CA ASN A 118 13.67 -4.47 19.18
C ASN A 118 13.12 -4.16 17.77
N ALA A 119 13.26 -2.93 17.31
CA ALA A 119 12.84 -2.52 15.98
C ALA A 119 14.06 -2.01 15.19
N VAL A 120 14.42 -2.71 14.11
CA VAL A 120 15.66 -2.49 13.36
C VAL A 120 15.33 -2.13 11.92
N ALA A 121 15.88 -1.02 11.45
CA ALA A 121 15.75 -0.59 10.06
C ALA A 121 16.69 -1.39 9.14
N ILE A 122 16.14 -1.93 8.06
CA ILE A 122 16.89 -2.61 7.00
C ILE A 122 17.35 -1.54 6.00
N PRO A 123 18.66 -1.38 5.75
CA PRO A 123 19.14 -0.36 4.83
C PRO A 123 18.74 -0.66 3.39
N SER A 124 18.41 0.38 2.63
CA SER A 124 18.36 0.34 1.16
C SER A 124 19.73 0.66 0.56
N ASN A 125 19.97 0.20 -0.66
CA ASN A 125 21.15 0.58 -1.45
C ASN A 125 20.96 1.98 -2.10
N SER A 126 21.94 2.43 -2.89
CA SER A 126 21.89 3.72 -3.60
C SER A 126 20.82 3.79 -4.69
N GLU A 127 20.24 2.67 -5.09
CA GLU A 127 19.12 2.56 -6.03
C GLU A 127 17.76 2.69 -5.32
N GLY A 128 17.74 2.81 -3.98
CA GLY A 128 16.51 2.79 -3.16
C GLY A 128 15.93 1.39 -2.99
N ILE A 129 16.72 0.33 -3.20
CA ILE A 129 16.29 -1.07 -3.14
C ILE A 129 16.77 -1.72 -1.82
N VAL A 130 15.85 -2.34 -1.11
CA VAL A 130 16.14 -3.25 0.00
C VAL A 130 16.42 -4.64 -0.56
N THR A 131 17.65 -5.09 -0.50
CA THR A 131 18.04 -6.39 -1.06
C THR A 131 17.68 -7.55 -0.12
N ALA A 132 17.44 -8.74 -0.68
CA ALA A 132 17.27 -9.95 0.11
C ALA A 132 18.48 -10.23 1.03
N GLN A 133 19.70 -9.88 0.60
CA GLN A 133 20.90 -10.01 1.41
C GLN A 133 20.91 -9.06 2.61
N ALA A 134 20.43 -7.81 2.44
CA ALA A 134 20.30 -6.87 3.57
C ALA A 134 19.33 -7.40 4.62
N VAL A 135 18.21 -8.00 4.19
CA VAL A 135 17.27 -8.68 5.09
C VAL A 135 17.95 -9.87 5.80
N LYS A 136 18.59 -10.78 5.06
CA LYS A 136 19.29 -11.96 5.63
C LYS A 136 20.28 -11.57 6.74
N ASN A 137 21.04 -10.51 6.53
CA ASN A 137 22.07 -10.06 7.47
C ASN A 137 21.50 -9.60 8.84
N LEU A 138 20.21 -9.23 8.89
CA LEU A 138 19.55 -8.74 10.09
C LEU A 138 18.58 -9.75 10.73
N LEU A 139 18.26 -10.84 10.02
CA LEU A 139 17.38 -11.88 10.56
C LEU A 139 18.05 -12.58 11.75
N THR A 140 17.27 -12.73 12.83
CA THR A 140 17.66 -13.40 14.07
C THR A 140 16.59 -14.42 14.48
N ALA A 141 16.91 -15.32 15.38
CA ALA A 141 15.98 -16.37 15.83
C ALA A 141 14.73 -15.82 16.51
N ASP A 142 14.79 -14.61 17.07
CA ASP A 142 13.70 -13.89 17.70
C ASP A 142 12.98 -12.90 16.75
N THR A 143 13.39 -12.84 15.47
CA THR A 143 12.70 -12.01 14.48
C THR A 143 11.25 -12.49 14.35
N ALA A 144 10.31 -11.61 14.67
CA ALA A 144 8.89 -11.90 14.67
C ALA A 144 8.23 -11.53 13.34
N MET A 145 8.66 -10.41 12.75
CA MET A 145 8.03 -9.81 11.57
C MET A 145 9.01 -8.94 10.78
N VAL A 146 8.82 -8.90 9.47
CA VAL A 146 9.56 -8.06 8.53
C VAL A 146 8.55 -7.21 7.76
N PHE A 147 8.82 -5.91 7.64
CA PHE A 147 8.02 -4.94 6.87
C PHE A 147 8.84 -4.40 5.71
N VAL A 148 8.31 -4.51 4.50
CA VAL A 148 8.93 -3.91 3.30
C VAL A 148 7.83 -3.41 2.38
N MET A 149 7.83 -2.10 2.05
CA MET A 149 6.89 -1.57 1.07
C MET A 149 7.17 -2.13 -0.33
N ALA A 150 6.13 -2.37 -1.14
CA ALA A 150 6.31 -2.89 -2.49
C ALA A 150 6.88 -1.85 -3.47
N VAL A 151 6.49 -0.58 -3.30
CA VAL A 151 6.94 0.56 -4.12
C VAL A 151 7.16 1.75 -3.21
N ASN A 152 8.32 2.35 -3.29
CA ASN A 152 8.62 3.54 -2.50
C ASN A 152 7.81 4.74 -3.01
N ASN A 153 7.18 5.46 -2.10
CA ASN A 153 6.28 6.57 -2.41
C ASN A 153 6.98 7.85 -2.88
N GLU A 154 8.29 7.95 -2.73
CA GLU A 154 9.08 9.13 -3.12
C GLU A 154 9.89 8.89 -4.39
N THR A 155 10.63 7.80 -4.44
CA THR A 155 11.51 7.46 -5.57
C THR A 155 10.82 6.59 -6.63
N GLY A 156 9.74 5.90 -6.28
CA GLY A 156 9.10 4.91 -7.12
C GLY A 156 9.84 3.56 -7.18
N ALA A 157 10.91 3.36 -6.41
CA ALA A 157 11.69 2.12 -6.42
C ALA A 157 10.83 0.90 -6.05
N ILE A 158 10.81 -0.10 -6.93
CA ILE A 158 10.06 -1.35 -6.77
C ILE A 158 10.93 -2.35 -6.00
N GLN A 159 10.41 -2.88 -4.90
CA GLN A 159 11.17 -3.75 -4.03
C GLN A 159 11.08 -5.22 -4.46
N PRO A 160 12.16 -6.01 -4.32
CA PRO A 160 12.22 -7.41 -4.72
C PRO A 160 11.55 -8.32 -3.66
N ILE A 161 10.24 -8.20 -3.51
CA ILE A 161 9.48 -8.86 -2.43
C ILE A 161 9.58 -10.39 -2.50
N ARG A 162 9.61 -10.99 -3.69
CA ARG A 162 9.73 -12.45 -3.85
C ARG A 162 11.06 -12.96 -3.35
N GLU A 163 12.14 -12.28 -3.67
CA GLU A 163 13.50 -12.60 -3.25
C GLU A 163 13.66 -12.43 -1.73
N ILE A 164 13.04 -11.40 -1.17
CA ILE A 164 12.99 -11.16 0.28
C ILE A 164 12.20 -12.28 0.97
N ALA A 165 11.02 -12.65 0.44
CA ALA A 165 10.22 -13.74 0.98
C ALA A 165 10.95 -15.09 0.95
N ALA A 166 11.66 -15.36 -0.16
CA ALA A 166 12.50 -16.55 -0.30
C ALA A 166 13.65 -16.57 0.73
N ALA A 167 14.31 -15.42 0.93
CA ALA A 167 15.39 -15.28 1.91
C ALA A 167 14.90 -15.51 3.36
N ILE A 168 13.73 -15.00 3.71
CA ILE A 168 13.09 -15.23 5.03
C ILE A 168 12.76 -16.73 5.20
N THR A 169 12.25 -17.36 4.14
CA THR A 169 11.90 -18.80 4.17
C THR A 169 13.14 -19.67 4.31
N GLU A 170 14.20 -19.38 3.55
CA GLU A 170 15.48 -20.07 3.64
C GLU A 170 16.10 -19.93 5.04
N PHE A 171 16.09 -18.73 5.62
CA PHE A 171 16.58 -18.49 6.98
C PHE A 171 15.80 -19.32 8.02
N ALA A 172 14.48 -19.41 7.87
CA ALA A 172 13.65 -20.14 8.81
C ALA A 172 13.91 -21.66 8.77
N GLY A 173 14.17 -22.23 7.60
CA GLY A 173 14.32 -23.68 7.42
C GLY A 173 13.08 -24.41 7.99
N ASN A 174 13.33 -25.30 8.96
CA ASN A 174 12.26 -26.02 9.69
C ASN A 174 11.73 -25.29 10.94
N LYS A 175 12.21 -24.05 11.20
CA LYS A 175 11.78 -23.26 12.37
C LYS A 175 10.62 -22.36 11.98
N ARG A 176 10.06 -21.66 12.99
CA ARG A 176 9.02 -20.66 12.77
C ARG A 176 9.54 -19.56 11.85
N ARG A 177 8.87 -19.37 10.72
CA ARG A 177 9.18 -18.32 9.77
C ARG A 177 8.71 -16.95 10.31
N PRO A 178 9.56 -15.90 10.30
CA PRO A 178 9.12 -14.52 10.48
C PRO A 178 8.01 -14.16 9.49
N LYS A 179 6.98 -13.45 9.93
CA LYS A 179 5.91 -12.97 9.04
C LYS A 179 6.45 -11.83 8.17
N LEU A 180 6.05 -11.82 6.89
CA LEU A 180 6.36 -10.73 5.96
C LEU A 180 5.09 -9.93 5.67
N HIS A 181 5.08 -8.66 6.07
CA HIS A 181 4.07 -7.68 5.72
C HIS A 181 4.57 -6.75 4.62
N VAL A 182 3.70 -6.42 3.66
CA VAL A 182 4.04 -5.57 2.52
C VAL A 182 3.06 -4.41 2.40
N ASP A 183 3.55 -3.17 2.54
CA ASP A 183 2.77 -1.99 2.15
C ASP A 183 2.66 -1.92 0.62
N CYS A 184 1.47 -2.25 0.10
CA CYS A 184 1.14 -2.23 -1.32
C CYS A 184 0.42 -0.94 -1.75
N VAL A 185 0.35 0.09 -0.91
CA VAL A 185 -0.42 1.32 -1.16
C VAL A 185 0.04 2.03 -2.45
N GLN A 186 1.33 2.03 -2.73
CA GLN A 186 1.86 2.61 -3.97
C GLN A 186 2.03 1.59 -5.12
N ALA A 187 1.73 0.32 -4.88
CA ALA A 187 1.84 -0.75 -5.89
C ALA A 187 0.50 -1.05 -6.57
N ALA A 188 -0.58 -1.16 -5.77
CA ALA A 188 -1.91 -1.52 -6.28
C ALA A 188 -2.40 -0.54 -7.34
N GLY A 189 -2.80 -1.05 -8.50
CA GLY A 189 -3.27 -0.25 -9.63
C GLY A 189 -2.21 0.61 -10.32
N LYS A 190 -0.94 0.50 -9.92
CA LYS A 190 0.19 1.27 -10.46
C LYS A 190 1.27 0.42 -11.10
N ILE A 191 1.46 -0.80 -10.61
CA ILE A 191 2.32 -1.83 -11.23
C ILE A 191 1.57 -3.16 -11.27
N PRO A 192 1.96 -4.11 -12.13
CA PRO A 192 1.45 -5.48 -12.06
C PRO A 192 1.76 -6.09 -10.69
N LEU A 193 0.76 -6.63 -10.03
CA LEU A 193 0.87 -7.19 -8.69
C LEU A 193 0.13 -8.52 -8.61
N ASN A 194 0.76 -9.55 -8.02
CA ASN A 194 0.14 -10.84 -7.77
C ASN A 194 0.49 -11.30 -6.34
N LEU A 195 -0.45 -11.15 -5.41
CA LEU A 195 -0.22 -11.47 -4.00
C LEU A 195 0.11 -12.94 -3.75
N CYS A 196 -0.51 -13.85 -4.52
CA CYS A 196 -0.31 -15.29 -4.36
C CYS A 196 1.15 -15.71 -4.59
N ASP A 197 1.85 -15.02 -5.52
CA ASP A 197 3.21 -15.36 -5.92
C ASP A 197 4.29 -14.62 -5.11
N MET A 198 3.89 -13.69 -4.25
CA MET A 198 4.86 -12.86 -3.51
C MET A 198 5.43 -13.53 -2.26
N GLY A 199 4.81 -14.62 -1.78
CA GLY A 199 5.27 -15.32 -0.57
C GLY A 199 5.06 -14.52 0.72
N ILE A 200 4.10 -13.60 0.74
CA ILE A 200 3.81 -12.67 1.85
C ILE A 200 2.74 -13.23 2.79
N ASP A 201 2.72 -12.70 4.00
CA ASP A 201 1.73 -13.08 5.03
C ASP A 201 0.60 -12.04 5.15
N SER A 202 0.87 -10.78 4.83
CA SER A 202 -0.13 -9.71 4.85
C SER A 202 0.27 -8.55 3.92
N ALA A 203 -0.71 -7.76 3.50
CA ALA A 203 -0.49 -6.57 2.68
C ALA A 203 -1.50 -5.47 2.99
N ALA A 204 -1.07 -4.21 2.90
CA ALA A 204 -1.87 -3.01 3.09
C ALA A 204 -2.20 -2.32 1.76
N PHE A 205 -3.44 -1.80 1.64
CA PHE A 205 -3.93 -1.08 0.48
C PHE A 205 -4.75 0.15 0.88
N SER A 206 -4.81 1.18 0.03
CA SER A 206 -5.59 2.39 0.28
C SER A 206 -6.32 2.85 -0.98
N ALA A 207 -7.63 3.07 -0.89
CA ALA A 207 -8.47 3.39 -2.04
C ALA A 207 -8.12 4.74 -2.68
N HIS A 208 -7.77 5.76 -1.89
CA HIS A 208 -7.48 7.09 -2.39
C HIS A 208 -6.22 7.20 -3.26
N LYS A 209 -5.43 6.15 -3.36
CA LYS A 209 -4.27 6.06 -4.27
C LYS A 209 -4.62 5.53 -5.65
N ILE A 210 -5.84 4.98 -5.81
CA ILE A 210 -6.36 4.39 -7.05
C ILE A 210 -7.76 4.93 -7.41
N CYS A 211 -7.96 6.22 -7.29
CA CYS A 211 -9.21 6.92 -7.62
C CYS A 211 -10.44 6.54 -6.78
N GLY A 212 -10.26 5.84 -5.67
CA GLY A 212 -11.30 5.59 -4.68
C GLY A 212 -11.41 6.72 -3.64
N PRO A 213 -12.40 6.66 -2.72
CA PRO A 213 -12.56 7.66 -1.68
C PRO A 213 -11.47 7.54 -0.60
N ARG A 214 -11.27 8.64 0.14
CA ARG A 214 -10.48 8.64 1.38
C ARG A 214 -11.23 7.89 2.50
N GLY A 215 -10.50 7.45 3.52
CA GLY A 215 -11.11 6.85 4.71
C GLY A 215 -11.52 5.39 4.55
N ILE A 216 -10.96 4.69 3.57
CA ILE A 216 -11.11 3.26 3.38
C ILE A 216 -9.81 2.60 2.89
N GLY A 217 -9.43 1.49 3.50
CA GLY A 217 -8.32 0.63 3.16
C GLY A 217 -8.71 -0.84 3.14
N ILE A 218 -7.79 -1.67 2.71
CA ILE A 218 -7.87 -3.13 2.81
C ILE A 218 -6.59 -3.63 3.47
N LEU A 219 -6.76 -4.52 4.43
CA LEU A 219 -5.72 -5.40 4.92
C LEU A 219 -5.97 -6.80 4.34
N TYR A 220 -5.04 -7.29 3.52
CA TYR A 220 -4.93 -8.72 3.23
C TYR A 220 -4.14 -9.40 4.33
N MET A 221 -4.63 -10.53 4.83
CA MET A 221 -3.92 -11.29 5.84
C MET A 221 -4.17 -12.79 5.63
N LYS A 222 -3.10 -13.53 5.26
CA LYS A 222 -3.15 -14.95 4.92
C LYS A 222 -3.67 -15.79 6.08
N ASP A 223 -3.11 -15.58 7.25
CA ASP A 223 -3.51 -16.25 8.49
C ASP A 223 -4.05 -15.23 9.47
N LYS A 224 -5.17 -15.56 10.10
CA LYS A 224 -5.76 -14.71 11.14
C LYS A 224 -4.74 -14.46 12.26
N THR A 225 -4.61 -13.20 12.66
CA THR A 225 -3.78 -12.80 13.80
C THR A 225 -4.66 -12.23 14.91
N GLU A 226 -4.16 -12.21 16.12
CA GLU A 226 -4.85 -11.59 17.24
C GLU A 226 -4.59 -10.07 17.22
N PRO A 227 -5.63 -9.24 17.03
CA PRO A 227 -5.43 -7.80 16.93
C PRO A 227 -5.13 -7.20 18.32
N PHE A 228 -4.33 -6.15 18.35
CA PHE A 228 -4.07 -5.39 19.58
C PHE A 228 -5.30 -4.57 19.99
N LEU A 229 -5.92 -3.88 19.03
CA LEU A 229 -7.14 -3.10 19.26
C LEU A 229 -8.37 -3.99 19.14
N ARG A 230 -9.15 -4.09 20.22
CA ARG A 230 -10.34 -4.94 20.32
C ARG A 230 -11.60 -4.11 20.45
N GLY A 231 -12.75 -4.69 20.16
CA GLY A 231 -14.07 -4.05 20.28
C GLY A 231 -15.21 -4.99 19.93
N GLY A 232 -16.21 -4.52 19.18
CA GLY A 232 -17.48 -5.21 18.91
C GLY A 232 -17.44 -6.40 17.94
N GLY A 233 -16.27 -6.88 17.54
CA GLY A 233 -16.13 -8.10 16.73
C GLY A 233 -16.31 -7.92 15.22
N GLN A 234 -16.50 -6.69 14.73
CA GLN A 234 -16.57 -6.39 13.30
C GLN A 234 -15.30 -6.87 12.58
N GLU A 235 -15.39 -7.04 11.26
CA GLU A 235 -14.29 -7.58 10.46
C GLU A 235 -13.69 -8.87 11.07
N LYS A 236 -14.54 -9.77 11.50
CA LYS A 236 -14.17 -11.06 12.12
C LYS A 236 -13.29 -10.88 13.38
N GLY A 237 -13.42 -9.75 14.07
CA GLY A 237 -12.67 -9.36 15.25
C GLY A 237 -11.27 -8.79 14.98
N ILE A 238 -10.87 -8.64 13.73
CA ILE A 238 -9.57 -8.08 13.36
C ILE A 238 -9.59 -6.54 13.41
N ARG A 239 -10.69 -5.94 12.96
CA ARG A 239 -10.87 -4.50 12.97
C ARG A 239 -12.24 -4.14 13.49
N SER A 240 -12.32 -3.74 14.73
CA SER A 240 -13.57 -3.37 15.38
C SER A 240 -14.03 -1.96 15.03
N GLY A 241 -15.34 -1.73 15.13
CA GLY A 241 -16.03 -0.47 14.75
C GLY A 241 -16.91 -0.66 13.52
N THR A 242 -18.04 0.05 13.48
CA THR A 242 -19.02 -0.07 12.40
C THR A 242 -18.37 0.12 11.03
N GLU A 243 -18.68 -0.79 10.12
CA GLU A 243 -18.03 -0.89 8.83
C GLU A 243 -18.48 0.23 7.88
N ASN A 244 -17.55 0.75 7.09
CA ASN A 244 -17.80 1.73 6.03
C ASN A 244 -18.24 1.02 4.73
N VAL A 245 -19.52 0.65 4.64
CA VAL A 245 -20.08 -0.10 3.48
C VAL A 245 -19.90 0.69 2.17
N TYR A 246 -20.15 2.01 2.20
CA TYR A 246 -19.93 2.90 1.07
C TYR A 246 -18.47 2.85 0.57
N GLY A 247 -17.53 3.01 1.50
CA GLY A 247 -16.11 2.95 1.20
C GLY A 247 -15.69 1.59 0.65
N ALA A 248 -16.20 0.49 1.22
CA ALA A 248 -15.89 -0.88 0.79
C ALA A 248 -16.34 -1.14 -0.66
N LEU A 249 -17.59 -0.77 -1.02
CA LEU A 249 -18.09 -0.87 -2.39
C LEU A 249 -17.29 0.00 -3.37
N SER A 250 -16.99 1.23 -2.97
CA SER A 250 -16.17 2.14 -3.79
C SER A 250 -14.77 1.59 -4.02
N PHE A 251 -14.16 1.00 -2.98
CA PHE A 251 -12.82 0.41 -3.12
C PHE A 251 -12.83 -0.81 -4.03
N ALA A 252 -13.82 -1.69 -3.90
CA ALA A 252 -13.99 -2.84 -4.78
C ALA A 252 -14.04 -2.41 -6.26
N LYS A 253 -14.88 -1.41 -6.57
CA LYS A 253 -14.98 -0.86 -7.94
C LYS A 253 -13.69 -0.18 -8.41
N ALA A 254 -12.98 0.53 -7.52
CA ALA A 254 -11.69 1.14 -7.83
C ALA A 254 -10.64 0.07 -8.18
N LEU A 255 -10.57 -1.02 -7.40
CA LEU A 255 -9.70 -2.15 -7.71
C LEU A 255 -10.03 -2.76 -9.07
N GLU A 256 -11.30 -3.08 -9.34
CA GLU A 256 -11.72 -3.65 -10.63
C GLU A 256 -11.33 -2.77 -11.83
N LYS A 257 -11.42 -1.45 -11.67
CA LYS A 257 -11.11 -0.49 -12.74
C LYS A 257 -9.60 -0.26 -12.94
N HIS A 258 -8.81 -0.30 -11.87
CA HIS A 258 -7.42 0.14 -11.88
C HIS A 258 -6.38 -0.96 -11.65
N TYR A 259 -6.78 -2.13 -11.11
CA TYR A 259 -5.83 -3.20 -10.84
C TYR A 259 -5.23 -3.75 -12.15
N ILE A 260 -3.90 -3.89 -12.15
CA ILE A 260 -3.15 -4.21 -13.38
C ILE A 260 -2.91 -5.71 -13.45
N THR A 261 -3.59 -6.36 -14.39
CA THR A 261 -3.29 -7.74 -14.82
C THR A 261 -3.00 -7.73 -16.32
N PRO A 262 -2.28 -8.73 -16.87
CA PRO A 262 -1.94 -8.77 -18.30
C PRO A 262 -3.13 -8.64 -19.25
N SER A 263 -4.33 -9.05 -18.83
CA SER A 263 -5.57 -8.99 -19.61
C SER A 263 -6.45 -7.78 -19.31
N SER A 264 -6.07 -6.91 -18.35
CA SER A 264 -6.89 -5.78 -17.95
C SER A 264 -6.70 -4.56 -18.86
N LYS A 265 -7.75 -3.72 -19.00
CA LYS A 265 -7.61 -2.39 -19.63
C LYS A 265 -6.61 -1.50 -18.91
N ALA A 266 -6.39 -1.72 -17.60
CA ALA A 266 -5.39 -1.01 -16.81
C ALA A 266 -3.96 -1.31 -17.29
N PHE A 267 -3.70 -2.48 -17.87
CA PHE A 267 -2.39 -2.83 -18.42
C PHE A 267 -2.00 -1.93 -19.62
N CYS A 268 -2.93 -1.64 -20.52
CA CYS A 268 -2.65 -0.71 -21.63
C CYS A 268 -2.30 0.70 -21.13
N ARG A 269 -2.97 1.17 -20.07
CA ARG A 269 -2.66 2.47 -19.44
C ARG A 269 -1.29 2.45 -18.76
N TYR A 270 -0.96 1.34 -18.11
CA TYR A 270 0.36 1.15 -17.49
C TYR A 270 1.48 1.21 -18.53
N GLU A 271 1.34 0.52 -19.68
CA GLU A 271 2.34 0.55 -20.74
C GLU A 271 2.49 1.95 -21.39
N LEU A 272 1.38 2.67 -21.53
CA LEU A 272 1.42 4.08 -21.96
C LEU A 272 2.16 4.94 -20.92
N GLN A 273 1.82 4.79 -19.64
CA GLN A 273 2.45 5.55 -18.56
C GLN A 273 3.96 5.29 -18.47
N LYS A 274 4.42 4.08 -18.72
CA LYS A 274 5.86 3.75 -18.78
C LYS A 274 6.57 4.60 -19.84
N LYS A 275 5.98 4.70 -21.04
CA LYS A 275 6.54 5.50 -22.13
C LYS A 275 6.57 7.00 -21.77
N LEU A 276 5.47 7.52 -21.20
CA LEU A 276 5.39 8.92 -20.77
C LEU A 276 6.39 9.24 -19.65
N ALA A 277 6.54 8.34 -18.68
CA ALA A 277 7.49 8.52 -17.60
C ALA A 277 8.95 8.48 -18.08
N LEU A 278 9.26 7.61 -19.05
CA LEU A 278 10.60 7.55 -19.64
C LEU A 278 10.93 8.86 -20.38
N ASP A 279 10.06 9.30 -21.29
CA ASP A 279 10.20 10.57 -22.02
C ASP A 279 10.34 11.76 -21.05
N PHE A 280 9.55 11.80 -20.00
CA PHE A 280 9.65 12.83 -18.95
C PHE A 280 11.01 12.78 -18.22
N CYS A 281 11.48 11.60 -17.84
CA CYS A 281 12.77 11.43 -17.18
C CYS A 281 13.94 11.86 -18.10
N GLU A 282 13.90 11.53 -19.40
CA GLU A 282 14.90 11.95 -20.39
C GLU A 282 14.93 13.49 -20.51
N LYS A 283 13.77 14.14 -20.58
CA LYS A 283 13.65 15.60 -20.61
C LYS A 283 14.19 16.27 -19.34
N ILE A 284 13.87 15.72 -18.17
CA ILE A 284 14.42 16.23 -16.88
C ILE A 284 15.94 16.08 -16.85
N ALA A 285 16.47 14.92 -17.25
CA ALA A 285 17.90 14.66 -17.27
C ALA A 285 18.69 15.60 -18.22
N ALA A 286 18.04 16.08 -19.29
CA ALA A 286 18.62 17.05 -20.21
C ALA A 286 18.71 18.49 -19.65
N ILE A 287 18.01 18.79 -18.55
CA ILE A 287 18.04 20.11 -17.91
C ILE A 287 19.37 20.27 -17.15
N LYS A 288 20.14 21.29 -17.49
CA LYS A 288 21.41 21.59 -16.80
C LYS A 288 21.17 21.81 -15.30
N GLY A 289 21.80 20.98 -14.48
CA GLY A 289 21.71 21.06 -13.03
C GLY A 289 20.53 20.25 -12.43
N ALA A 290 19.72 19.59 -13.25
CA ALA A 290 18.76 18.59 -12.77
C ALA A 290 19.44 17.22 -12.61
N THR A 291 18.95 16.44 -11.64
CA THR A 291 19.42 15.08 -11.36
C THR A 291 18.24 14.22 -10.95
N LEU A 292 18.01 13.13 -11.65
CA LEU A 292 16.98 12.13 -11.26
C LEU A 292 17.41 11.40 -9.98
N ILE A 293 16.46 11.06 -9.15
CA ILE A 293 16.68 10.31 -7.91
C ILE A 293 15.86 9.00 -7.97
N PRO A 294 16.54 7.84 -7.91
CA PRO A 294 18.00 7.65 -8.03
C PRO A 294 18.55 7.93 -9.44
N GLN A 295 19.83 8.24 -9.53
CA GLN A 295 20.48 8.59 -10.81
C GLN A 295 20.39 7.48 -11.87
N ILE A 296 20.44 6.22 -11.43
CA ILE A 296 20.36 5.02 -12.28
C ILE A 296 19.00 4.79 -12.94
N ARG A 297 17.99 5.61 -12.59
CA ARG A 297 16.59 5.40 -12.99
C ARG A 297 16.39 5.25 -14.51
N LEU A 298 17.13 5.98 -15.34
CA LEU A 298 17.02 5.85 -16.80
C LEU A 298 17.59 4.53 -17.31
N GLU A 299 18.68 4.06 -16.73
CA GLU A 299 19.35 2.82 -17.14
C GLU A 299 18.57 1.56 -16.71
N LYS A 300 17.82 1.65 -15.60
CA LYS A 300 17.03 0.56 -14.99
C LYS A 300 15.58 0.97 -14.78
N SER A 301 14.96 1.54 -15.80
CA SER A 301 13.61 2.12 -15.69
C SER A 301 12.55 1.10 -15.25
N GLU A 302 12.75 -0.19 -15.52
CA GLU A 302 11.87 -1.29 -15.10
C GLU A 302 11.84 -1.50 -13.59
N ASN A 303 12.87 -1.06 -12.87
CA ASN A 303 12.94 -1.15 -11.40
C ASN A 303 12.19 -0.02 -10.69
N TYR A 304 11.54 0.86 -11.45
CA TYR A 304 10.84 2.02 -10.90
C TYR A 304 9.42 2.14 -11.42
N SER A 305 8.49 2.41 -10.51
CA SER A 305 7.11 2.72 -10.87
C SER A 305 7.04 3.95 -11.77
N PRO A 306 6.31 3.89 -12.89
CA PRO A 306 6.18 5.02 -13.80
C PRO A 306 5.29 6.15 -13.26
N TRP A 307 4.68 5.96 -12.09
CA TRP A 307 3.76 6.92 -11.47
C TRP A 307 4.43 7.86 -10.46
N VAL A 308 5.69 7.62 -10.13
CA VAL A 308 6.46 8.44 -9.17
C VAL A 308 7.80 8.75 -9.80
N VAL A 309 8.12 10.03 -9.97
CA VAL A 309 9.41 10.51 -10.44
C VAL A 309 9.93 11.55 -9.46
N GLN A 310 11.14 11.35 -8.97
CA GLN A 310 11.82 12.30 -8.11
C GLN A 310 13.04 12.89 -8.83
N ALA A 311 13.19 14.20 -8.73
CA ALA A 311 14.34 14.93 -9.26
C ALA A 311 14.80 16.01 -8.28
N SER A 312 16.09 16.30 -8.27
CA SER A 312 16.67 17.42 -7.58
C SER A 312 17.24 18.45 -8.59
N PHE A 313 17.25 19.71 -8.20
CA PHE A 313 17.76 20.80 -9.02
C PHE A 313 18.86 21.52 -8.25
N LYS A 314 20.05 21.62 -8.84
CA LYS A 314 21.22 22.23 -8.18
C LYS A 314 20.90 23.67 -7.74
N ASN A 315 21.18 23.96 -6.47
CA ASN A 315 20.97 25.28 -5.84
C ASN A 315 19.50 25.74 -5.73
N ILE A 316 18.52 24.85 -5.97
CA ILE A 316 17.10 25.17 -5.79
C ILE A 316 16.52 24.24 -4.72
N PRO A 317 16.19 24.74 -3.52
CA PRO A 317 15.50 23.97 -2.50
C PRO A 317 14.14 23.50 -3.01
N GLY A 318 13.72 22.25 -2.67
CA GLY A 318 12.47 21.66 -3.15
C GLY A 318 11.24 22.52 -2.85
N GLN A 319 11.18 23.15 -1.67
CA GLN A 319 10.08 24.05 -1.31
C GLN A 319 10.00 25.30 -2.20
N VAL A 320 11.13 25.81 -2.68
CA VAL A 320 11.18 26.96 -3.62
C VAL A 320 10.68 26.52 -4.99
N MET A 321 11.12 25.32 -5.45
CA MET A 321 10.66 24.75 -6.72
C MET A 321 9.15 24.52 -6.70
N LEU A 322 8.61 23.93 -5.62
CA LEU A 322 7.17 23.71 -5.49
C LEU A 322 6.37 25.01 -5.55
N ARG A 323 6.86 26.09 -4.91
CA ARG A 323 6.19 27.40 -4.97
C ARG A 323 6.25 28.01 -6.38
N ALA A 324 7.38 27.89 -7.06
CA ALA A 324 7.51 28.36 -8.44
C ALA A 324 6.57 27.61 -9.38
N LEU A 325 6.54 26.28 -9.31
CA LEU A 325 5.62 25.47 -10.11
C LEU A 325 4.14 25.78 -9.81
N TYR A 326 3.81 26.02 -8.54
CA TYR A 326 2.44 26.42 -8.17
C TYR A 326 2.02 27.78 -8.74
N SER A 327 2.96 28.73 -8.91
CA SER A 327 2.67 30.04 -9.50
C SER A 327 2.48 29.98 -11.02
N GLU A 328 3.02 28.97 -11.67
CA GLU A 328 2.85 28.76 -13.12
C GLU A 328 1.56 27.98 -13.48
N GLY A 329 0.83 27.45 -12.52
CA GLY A 329 -0.42 26.69 -12.67
C GLY A 329 -0.29 25.30 -12.10
#